data_f92a6d3831299868474318dd0f70eb0e
#
_entry.id   f92a6d3831299868474318dd0f70eb0e
#
_cell.length_a   1.000
_cell.length_b   1.000
_cell.length_c   1.000
_cell.angle_alpha   90.00
_cell.angle_beta   90.00
_cell.angle_gamma   90.00
#
_symmetry.space_group_name_H-M   'P 1'
#
loop_
_entity.id
_entity.type
_entity.pdbx_description
1 polymer ?
#
loop_
_entity_poly.entity_id
_entity_poly.type
_entity_poly.pdbx_seq_one_letter_code
_entity_poly.pdbx_strand_id
1 'polypeptide(L)'
;VKTVPQASEWTVERFGRYTRTLQPGLHLILPFIDRIGTRLSMRETVLDIPSQDVITLDNATVSADAVTFFQVMDAAKAAYEVSDLMLAITNLSMTNIRSVIGGMVLDDVLSRRDEINEKLLRVIDLATNPWGVKVTRVEIKDLAPPLDLTNAMNQQMMAERQKRAEVLQAEGDKQAAILRAEGEKASQILQAEGRKEAAFRDAEARERSAEAEGKATTMVSDAIASGDIQAINYFVAQRYAQALEKIASADNQKVIMMPLEASSLIGSIAGIAELAKASFGSGRDAGGDRSGGGGTGRGDGPWS
;
A
#
# COMPACT_ATOMS: atom_id res chain seq x y z
N VAL A 1 23.43 -66.32 -10.41
CA VAL A 1 23.72 -64.94 -9.97
C VAL A 1 22.62 -64.01 -10.48
N LYS A 2 22.10 -63.14 -9.64
CA LYS A 2 21.14 -62.11 -10.02
C LYS A 2 21.59 -60.75 -9.49
N THR A 3 21.40 -59.72 -10.29
CA THR A 3 21.73 -58.35 -9.91
C THR A 3 20.44 -57.62 -9.62
N VAL A 4 20.36 -57.02 -8.41
CA VAL A 4 19.22 -56.21 -7.98
C VAL A 4 19.57 -54.75 -8.25
N PRO A 5 18.73 -53.99 -8.98
CA PRO A 5 18.98 -52.59 -9.24
C PRO A 5 18.87 -51.75 -7.97
N GLN A 6 19.50 -50.58 -7.99
CA GLN A 6 19.41 -49.62 -6.88
C GLN A 6 17.96 -49.16 -6.64
N ALA A 7 17.59 -48.98 -5.38
CA ALA A 7 16.27 -48.63 -4.94
C ALA A 7 15.17 -49.66 -5.30
N SER A 8 15.55 -50.94 -5.43
CA SER A 8 14.61 -52.04 -5.55
C SER A 8 15.01 -53.13 -4.56
N GLU A 9 14.03 -53.79 -3.97
CA GLU A 9 14.22 -54.96 -3.13
C GLU A 9 13.37 -56.09 -3.66
N TRP A 10 13.95 -57.31 -3.67
CA TRP A 10 13.29 -58.49 -4.17
C TRP A 10 13.15 -59.50 -3.06
N THR A 11 11.96 -60.06 -2.91
CA THR A 11 11.74 -61.17 -1.94
C THR A 11 12.15 -62.50 -2.57
N VAL A 12 12.74 -63.36 -1.77
CA VAL A 12 13.10 -64.71 -2.19
C VAL A 12 12.30 -65.72 -1.40
N GLU A 13 11.67 -66.60 -2.12
CA GLU A 13 10.88 -67.72 -1.63
C GLU A 13 11.62 -69.02 -1.86
N ARG A 14 11.59 -69.90 -0.86
CA ARG A 14 12.08 -71.26 -0.95
C ARG A 14 10.91 -72.23 -0.67
N PHE A 15 10.50 -72.95 -1.69
CA PHE A 15 9.33 -73.84 -1.63
C PHE A 15 8.06 -73.10 -1.12
N GLY A 16 7.84 -71.86 -1.58
CA GLY A 16 6.69 -71.08 -1.18
C GLY A 16 6.81 -70.37 0.17
N ARG A 17 7.92 -70.53 0.87
CA ARG A 17 8.16 -69.83 2.13
C ARG A 17 9.14 -68.68 1.93
N TYR A 18 8.82 -67.47 2.46
CA TYR A 18 9.75 -66.37 2.53
C TYR A 18 11.05 -66.76 3.28
N THR A 19 12.18 -66.40 2.70
CA THR A 19 13.49 -66.73 3.28
C THR A 19 14.31 -65.49 3.55
N ARG A 20 14.42 -64.59 2.61
CA ARG A 20 15.21 -63.36 2.72
C ARG A 20 14.81 -62.33 1.69
N THR A 21 15.13 -61.05 1.94
CA THR A 21 15.03 -59.94 0.99
C THR A 21 16.41 -59.70 0.38
N LEU A 22 16.45 -59.52 -0.94
CA LEU A 22 17.65 -59.13 -1.66
C LEU A 22 17.69 -57.63 -1.77
N GLN A 23 18.70 -57.03 -1.16
CA GLN A 23 19.01 -55.60 -1.25
C GLN A 23 19.68 -55.29 -2.63
N PRO A 24 19.85 -54.01 -2.99
CA PRO A 24 20.58 -53.64 -4.21
C PRO A 24 22.01 -54.26 -4.22
N GLY A 25 22.39 -54.87 -5.33
CA GLY A 25 23.70 -55.49 -5.49
C GLY A 25 23.67 -56.85 -6.16
N LEU A 26 24.79 -57.61 -6.06
CA LEU A 26 24.95 -58.89 -6.65
C LEU A 26 24.62 -59.98 -5.62
N HIS A 27 23.72 -60.89 -5.96
CA HIS A 27 23.27 -61.96 -5.12
C HIS A 27 23.34 -63.32 -5.76
N LEU A 28 23.75 -64.29 -4.98
CA LEU A 28 23.74 -65.70 -5.39
C LEU A 28 22.42 -66.35 -4.97
N ILE A 29 21.67 -66.83 -5.93
CA ILE A 29 20.41 -67.55 -5.75
C ILE A 29 20.59 -68.98 -6.24
N LEU A 30 20.09 -69.96 -5.48
CA LEU A 30 20.11 -71.36 -5.89
C LEU A 30 19.03 -71.61 -6.94
N PRO A 31 19.39 -71.91 -8.18
CA PRO A 31 18.38 -72.19 -9.20
C PRO A 31 17.61 -73.47 -8.83
N PHE A 32 16.33 -73.56 -9.17
CA PHE A 32 15.37 -74.65 -8.86
C PHE A 32 14.80 -74.65 -7.45
N ILE A 33 15.55 -74.17 -6.44
CA ILE A 33 15.09 -74.13 -5.04
C ILE A 33 14.56 -72.78 -4.64
N ASP A 34 15.29 -71.72 -5.00
CA ASP A 34 14.94 -70.34 -4.67
C ASP A 34 14.20 -69.70 -5.87
N ARG A 35 13.05 -69.13 -5.55
CA ARG A 35 12.25 -68.35 -6.50
C ARG A 35 12.22 -66.90 -6.07
N ILE A 36 12.28 -65.99 -7.02
CA ILE A 36 12.00 -64.57 -6.77
C ILE A 36 10.49 -64.43 -6.68
N GLY A 37 10.00 -63.97 -5.52
CA GLY A 37 8.59 -63.65 -5.28
C GLY A 37 8.23 -62.32 -5.90
N THR A 38 8.16 -61.29 -5.08
CA THR A 38 7.75 -59.93 -5.51
C THR A 38 8.97 -59.04 -5.68
N ARG A 39 8.91 -58.14 -6.64
CA ARG A 39 9.89 -57.09 -6.87
C ARG A 39 9.27 -55.77 -6.50
N LEU A 40 9.80 -55.11 -5.48
CA LEU A 40 9.26 -53.85 -4.95
C LEU A 40 10.25 -52.72 -5.19
N SER A 41 9.71 -51.55 -5.55
CA SER A 41 10.45 -50.31 -5.61
C SER A 41 10.47 -49.70 -4.20
N MET A 42 11.65 -49.29 -3.76
CA MET A 42 11.85 -48.59 -2.47
C MET A 42 11.81 -47.06 -2.68
N ARG A 43 11.50 -46.63 -3.89
CA ARG A 43 11.32 -45.19 -4.20
C ARG A 43 9.96 -44.75 -3.75
N GLU A 44 9.83 -43.45 -3.47
CA GLU A 44 8.54 -42.85 -3.29
C GLU A 44 7.65 -43.05 -4.52
N THR A 45 6.46 -43.52 -4.29
CA THR A 45 5.45 -43.78 -5.33
C THR A 45 4.25 -42.90 -5.08
N VAL A 46 3.69 -42.39 -6.16
CA VAL A 46 2.50 -41.54 -6.17
C VAL A 46 1.31 -42.42 -6.52
N LEU A 47 0.30 -42.38 -5.68
CA LEU A 47 -0.96 -43.10 -5.88
C LEU A 47 -2.09 -42.09 -6.01
N ASP A 48 -2.73 -42.11 -7.16
CA ASP A 48 -3.91 -41.27 -7.42
C ASP A 48 -5.15 -41.95 -6.84
N ILE A 49 -5.86 -41.24 -6.00
CA ILE A 49 -7.09 -41.71 -5.37
C ILE A 49 -8.26 -41.16 -6.20
N PRO A 50 -9.09 -42.03 -6.78
CA PRO A 50 -10.19 -41.61 -7.62
C PRO A 50 -11.20 -40.74 -6.88
N SER A 51 -11.81 -39.84 -7.62
CA SER A 51 -12.87 -38.96 -7.12
C SER A 51 -14.04 -39.75 -6.56
N GLN A 52 -14.52 -39.31 -5.41
CA GLN A 52 -15.70 -39.88 -4.76
C GLN A 52 -16.57 -38.79 -4.12
N ASP A 53 -17.87 -39.08 -4.08
CA ASP A 53 -18.81 -38.18 -3.43
C ASP A 53 -18.85 -38.46 -1.92
N VAL A 54 -18.74 -37.42 -1.15
CA VAL A 54 -18.77 -37.43 0.31
C VAL A 54 -19.79 -36.43 0.81
N ILE A 55 -20.54 -36.80 1.83
CA ILE A 55 -21.52 -35.90 2.48
C ILE A 55 -20.85 -35.29 3.71
N THR A 56 -20.86 -33.97 3.79
CA THR A 56 -20.32 -33.19 4.90
C THR A 56 -21.28 -33.16 6.10
N LEU A 57 -20.83 -32.63 7.24
CA LEU A 57 -21.63 -32.56 8.47
C LEU A 57 -22.93 -31.74 8.28
N ASP A 58 -22.91 -30.73 7.44
CA ASP A 58 -24.04 -29.86 7.08
C ASP A 58 -24.89 -30.42 5.91
N ASN A 59 -24.74 -31.70 5.60
CA ASN A 59 -25.49 -32.44 4.58
C ASN A 59 -25.27 -31.93 3.14
N ALA A 60 -24.13 -31.30 2.87
CA ALA A 60 -23.73 -30.94 1.52
C ALA A 60 -22.94 -32.09 0.88
N THR A 61 -23.20 -32.41 -0.38
CA THR A 61 -22.41 -33.38 -1.14
C THR A 61 -21.19 -32.70 -1.75
N VAL A 62 -20.01 -33.28 -1.58
CA VAL A 62 -18.76 -32.78 -2.16
C VAL A 62 -18.06 -33.92 -2.88
N SER A 63 -17.65 -33.71 -4.11
CA SER A 63 -16.77 -34.63 -4.82
C SER A 63 -15.33 -34.33 -4.44
N ALA A 64 -14.61 -35.33 -3.93
CA ALA A 64 -13.24 -35.21 -3.44
C ALA A 64 -12.34 -36.24 -4.10
N ASP A 65 -11.19 -35.81 -4.60
CA ASP A 65 -10.09 -36.64 -5.05
C ASP A 65 -8.79 -36.25 -4.33
N ALA A 66 -7.85 -37.17 -4.24
CA ALA A 66 -6.61 -36.97 -3.53
C ALA A 66 -5.44 -37.74 -4.18
N VAL A 67 -4.25 -37.35 -3.77
CA VAL A 67 -3.01 -38.03 -4.14
C VAL A 67 -2.28 -38.41 -2.87
N THR A 68 -1.86 -39.68 -2.79
CA THR A 68 -1.10 -40.21 -1.67
C THR A 68 0.31 -40.52 -2.11
N PHE A 69 1.28 -39.96 -1.41
CA PHE A 69 2.70 -40.26 -1.58
C PHE A 69 3.14 -41.27 -0.52
N PHE A 70 3.69 -42.37 -0.96
CA PHE A 70 4.14 -43.39 -0.02
C PHE A 70 5.45 -44.02 -0.48
N GLN A 71 6.17 -44.60 0.47
CA GLN A 71 7.41 -45.31 0.26
C GLN A 71 7.36 -46.66 1.00
N VAL A 72 7.76 -47.72 0.32
CA VAL A 72 7.94 -49.03 0.95
C VAL A 72 9.20 -49.00 1.80
N MET A 73 9.11 -49.31 3.09
CA MET A 73 10.23 -49.39 4.02
C MET A 73 10.69 -50.81 4.29
N ASP A 74 9.75 -51.76 4.20
CA ASP A 74 10.02 -53.20 4.41
C ASP A 74 9.35 -54.02 3.31
N ALA A 75 10.20 -54.53 2.39
CA ALA A 75 9.72 -55.28 1.22
C ALA A 75 9.05 -56.61 1.62
N ALA A 76 9.47 -57.25 2.72
CA ALA A 76 8.87 -58.50 3.16
C ALA A 76 7.44 -58.27 3.66
N LYS A 77 7.23 -57.28 4.50
CA LYS A 77 5.90 -56.94 5.00
C LYS A 77 4.97 -56.49 3.85
N ALA A 78 5.45 -55.63 2.99
CA ALA A 78 4.67 -55.12 1.85
C ALA A 78 4.27 -56.22 0.86
N ALA A 79 5.06 -57.31 0.77
CA ALA A 79 4.77 -58.41 -0.15
C ALA A 79 3.85 -59.49 0.44
N TYR A 80 3.85 -59.69 1.76
CA TYR A 80 3.20 -60.84 2.36
C TYR A 80 2.09 -60.50 3.37
N GLU A 81 2.06 -59.28 3.94
CA GLU A 81 1.00 -58.87 4.86
C GLU A 81 -0.26 -58.38 4.10
N VAL A 82 -0.10 -57.95 2.85
CA VAL A 82 -1.18 -57.44 2.01
C VAL A 82 -1.13 -58.07 0.61
N SER A 83 -2.26 -58.55 0.12
CA SER A 83 -2.34 -59.15 -1.22
C SER A 83 -2.13 -58.18 -2.37
N ASP A 84 -2.72 -56.99 -2.27
CA ASP A 84 -2.54 -55.88 -3.21
C ASP A 84 -2.40 -54.56 -2.42
N LEU A 85 -1.15 -54.12 -2.32
CA LEU A 85 -0.79 -52.93 -1.58
C LEU A 85 -1.42 -51.68 -2.14
N MET A 86 -1.45 -51.53 -3.47
CA MET A 86 -2.02 -50.33 -4.12
C MET A 86 -3.53 -50.23 -3.88
N LEU A 87 -4.24 -51.32 -4.08
CA LEU A 87 -5.68 -51.40 -3.82
C LEU A 87 -6.03 -51.14 -2.35
N ALA A 88 -5.23 -51.72 -1.45
CA ALA A 88 -5.42 -51.53 -0.01
C ALA A 88 -5.25 -50.08 0.43
N ILE A 89 -4.17 -49.42 -0.02
CA ILE A 89 -3.93 -47.98 0.26
C ILE A 89 -5.01 -47.11 -0.35
N THR A 90 -5.43 -47.40 -1.59
CA THR A 90 -6.52 -46.66 -2.27
C THR A 90 -7.81 -46.74 -1.45
N ASN A 91 -8.28 -47.92 -1.11
CA ASN A 91 -9.52 -48.12 -0.35
C ASN A 91 -9.44 -47.52 1.06
N LEU A 92 -8.29 -47.65 1.71
CA LEU A 92 -8.03 -47.06 3.01
C LEU A 92 -8.12 -45.53 2.93
N SER A 93 -7.47 -44.93 1.92
CA SER A 93 -7.50 -43.48 1.68
C SER A 93 -8.90 -42.98 1.37
N MET A 94 -9.64 -43.65 0.48
CA MET A 94 -11.04 -43.33 0.18
C MET A 94 -11.93 -43.34 1.43
N THR A 95 -11.80 -44.36 2.26
CA THR A 95 -12.59 -44.48 3.49
C THR A 95 -12.25 -43.40 4.50
N ASN A 96 -10.98 -43.06 4.64
CA ASN A 96 -10.53 -42.01 5.56
C ASN A 96 -10.90 -40.61 5.04
N ILE A 97 -10.82 -40.35 3.74
CA ILE A 97 -11.31 -39.09 3.13
C ILE A 97 -12.78 -38.90 3.48
N ARG A 98 -13.61 -39.93 3.30
CA ARG A 98 -15.03 -39.89 3.65
C ARG A 98 -15.26 -39.61 5.13
N SER A 99 -14.48 -40.24 6.01
CA SER A 99 -14.60 -40.06 7.46
C SER A 99 -14.20 -38.67 7.91
N VAL A 100 -13.08 -38.15 7.39
CA VAL A 100 -12.56 -36.81 7.76
C VAL A 100 -13.46 -35.70 7.24
N ILE A 101 -13.81 -35.74 5.96
CA ILE A 101 -14.69 -34.74 5.33
C ILE A 101 -16.10 -34.80 5.93
N GLY A 102 -16.64 -36.01 6.17
CA GLY A 102 -17.96 -36.18 6.79
C GLY A 102 -18.07 -35.65 8.22
N GLY A 103 -16.96 -35.45 8.91
CA GLY A 103 -16.92 -34.82 10.23
C GLY A 103 -16.77 -33.30 10.23
N MET A 104 -16.71 -32.64 9.06
CA MET A 104 -16.48 -31.21 8.91
C MET A 104 -17.64 -30.54 8.16
N VAL A 105 -17.86 -29.26 8.40
CA VAL A 105 -18.81 -28.46 7.62
C VAL A 105 -18.17 -28.03 6.30
N LEU A 106 -18.99 -27.78 5.28
CA LEU A 106 -18.52 -27.48 3.93
C LEU A 106 -17.52 -26.32 3.85
N ASP A 107 -17.77 -25.26 4.58
CA ASP A 107 -16.88 -24.07 4.61
C ASP A 107 -15.49 -24.42 5.16
N ASP A 108 -15.42 -25.22 6.22
CA ASP A 108 -14.16 -25.72 6.77
C ASP A 108 -13.44 -26.66 5.79
N VAL A 109 -14.17 -27.53 5.09
CA VAL A 109 -13.60 -28.44 4.08
C VAL A 109 -12.93 -27.66 2.95
N LEU A 110 -13.56 -26.58 2.49
CA LEU A 110 -13.02 -25.73 1.41
C LEU A 110 -11.85 -24.84 1.86
N SER A 111 -11.89 -24.35 3.11
CA SER A 111 -10.93 -23.37 3.64
C SER A 111 -9.73 -23.98 4.37
N ARG A 112 -9.88 -25.19 4.98
CA ARG A 112 -8.86 -25.81 5.85
C ARG A 112 -8.29 -27.09 5.26
N ARG A 113 -7.86 -27.04 4.01
CA ARG A 113 -7.29 -28.21 3.31
C ARG A 113 -6.06 -28.78 4.02
N ASP A 114 -5.22 -27.94 4.59
CA ASP A 114 -4.02 -28.38 5.31
C ASP A 114 -4.34 -29.22 6.55
N GLU A 115 -5.38 -28.85 7.29
CA GLU A 115 -5.85 -29.62 8.47
C GLU A 115 -6.39 -31.00 8.06
N ILE A 116 -7.08 -31.06 6.92
CA ILE A 116 -7.58 -32.33 6.37
C ILE A 116 -6.42 -33.20 5.94
N ASN A 117 -5.44 -32.67 5.21
CA ASN A 117 -4.25 -33.36 4.75
C ASN A 117 -3.47 -33.96 5.95
N GLU A 118 -3.31 -33.18 7.02
CA GLU A 118 -2.61 -33.65 8.24
C GLU A 118 -3.38 -34.76 8.95
N LYS A 119 -4.70 -34.64 9.08
CA LYS A 119 -5.54 -35.67 9.68
C LYS A 119 -5.51 -36.96 8.86
N LEU A 120 -5.63 -36.85 7.55
CA LEU A 120 -5.53 -37.98 6.63
C LEU A 120 -4.17 -38.68 6.73
N LEU A 121 -3.09 -37.90 6.65
CA LEU A 121 -1.74 -38.42 6.76
C LEU A 121 -1.57 -39.23 8.05
N ARG A 122 -2.00 -38.72 9.20
CA ARG A 122 -1.86 -39.37 10.51
C ARG A 122 -2.59 -40.69 10.57
N VAL A 123 -3.82 -40.76 10.08
CA VAL A 123 -4.64 -41.95 10.13
C VAL A 123 -4.15 -43.02 9.14
N ILE A 124 -3.80 -42.62 7.92
CA ILE A 124 -3.34 -43.50 6.87
C ILE A 124 -1.97 -44.08 7.21
N ASP A 125 -1.01 -43.26 7.71
CA ASP A 125 0.33 -43.70 8.11
C ASP A 125 0.27 -44.74 9.24
N LEU A 126 -0.58 -44.50 10.24
CA LEU A 126 -0.78 -45.48 11.32
C LEU A 126 -1.33 -46.82 10.80
N ALA A 127 -2.23 -46.78 9.84
CA ALA A 127 -2.85 -48.00 9.29
C ALA A 127 -1.94 -48.73 8.31
N THR A 128 -1.01 -48.06 7.64
CA THR A 128 -0.08 -48.67 6.65
C THR A 128 1.24 -49.12 7.27
N ASN A 129 1.56 -48.70 8.50
CA ASN A 129 2.77 -49.07 9.21
C ASN A 129 2.94 -50.61 9.40
N PRO A 130 1.88 -51.41 9.76
CA PRO A 130 1.99 -52.85 9.80
C PRO A 130 2.38 -53.50 8.47
N TRP A 131 2.04 -52.89 7.36
CA TRP A 131 2.38 -53.35 6.01
C TRP A 131 3.80 -52.95 5.58
N GLY A 132 4.58 -52.32 6.46
CA GLY A 132 5.94 -51.88 6.15
C GLY A 132 5.99 -50.72 5.13
N VAL A 133 4.94 -49.93 5.07
CA VAL A 133 4.82 -48.79 4.18
C VAL A 133 4.71 -47.51 5.01
N LYS A 134 5.43 -46.52 4.61
CA LYS A 134 5.35 -45.16 5.20
C LYS A 134 4.68 -44.24 4.23
N VAL A 135 3.61 -43.58 4.66
CA VAL A 135 2.97 -42.50 3.90
C VAL A 135 3.70 -41.22 4.23
N THR A 136 4.27 -40.60 3.20
CA THR A 136 5.05 -39.35 3.36
C THR A 136 4.14 -38.15 3.37
N ARG A 137 3.12 -38.15 2.48
CA ARG A 137 2.24 -37.00 2.28
C ARG A 137 0.91 -37.47 1.67
N VAL A 138 -0.15 -36.80 2.07
CA VAL A 138 -1.48 -36.94 1.45
C VAL A 138 -1.95 -35.53 1.08
N GLU A 139 -2.35 -35.35 -0.15
CA GLU A 139 -2.84 -34.07 -0.64
C GLU A 139 -4.18 -34.24 -1.32
N ILE A 140 -5.14 -33.40 -0.94
CA ILE A 140 -6.38 -33.28 -1.67
C ILE A 140 -6.12 -32.48 -2.95
N LYS A 141 -6.47 -33.06 -4.08
CA LYS A 141 -6.27 -32.52 -5.41
C LYS A 141 -7.41 -31.56 -5.77
N ASP A 142 -8.63 -32.03 -5.68
CA ASP A 142 -9.82 -31.20 -5.93
C ASP A 142 -10.93 -31.46 -4.90
N LEU A 143 -11.73 -30.42 -4.67
CA LEU A 143 -12.93 -30.44 -3.83
C LEU A 143 -14.01 -29.66 -4.56
N ALA A 144 -14.90 -30.38 -5.20
CA ALA A 144 -15.94 -29.78 -6.04
C ALA A 144 -17.32 -29.99 -5.41
N PRO A 145 -17.93 -28.95 -4.82
CA PRO A 145 -19.34 -28.98 -4.44
C PRO A 145 -20.24 -28.93 -5.68
N PRO A 146 -21.51 -29.34 -5.58
CA PRO A 146 -22.49 -29.24 -6.68
C PRO A 146 -22.63 -27.81 -7.20
N LEU A 147 -22.83 -27.66 -8.50
CA LEU A 147 -22.92 -26.35 -9.16
C LEU A 147 -24.02 -25.46 -8.58
N ASP A 148 -25.16 -26.03 -8.20
CA ASP A 148 -26.26 -25.27 -7.62
C ASP A 148 -25.88 -24.66 -6.27
N LEU A 149 -25.20 -25.42 -5.44
CA LEU A 149 -24.70 -24.96 -4.16
C LEU A 149 -23.61 -23.90 -4.33
N THR A 150 -22.68 -24.11 -5.26
CA THR A 150 -21.65 -23.16 -5.60
C THR A 150 -22.24 -21.81 -6.05
N ASN A 151 -23.27 -21.84 -6.88
CA ASN A 151 -23.97 -20.65 -7.34
C ASN A 151 -24.67 -19.92 -6.19
N ALA A 152 -25.35 -20.65 -5.29
CA ALA A 152 -25.99 -20.07 -4.12
C ALA A 152 -24.97 -19.42 -3.15
N MET A 153 -23.86 -20.11 -2.87
CA MET A 153 -22.78 -19.59 -2.05
C MET A 153 -22.14 -18.34 -2.67
N ASN A 154 -21.89 -18.33 -3.98
CA ASN A 154 -21.36 -17.17 -4.68
C ASN A 154 -22.31 -15.98 -4.58
N GLN A 155 -23.62 -16.18 -4.74
CA GLN A 155 -24.60 -15.11 -4.57
C GLN A 155 -24.62 -14.58 -3.14
N GLN A 156 -24.59 -15.46 -2.15
CA GLN A 156 -24.53 -15.06 -0.73
C GLN A 156 -23.25 -14.28 -0.42
N MET A 157 -22.08 -14.77 -0.87
CA MET A 157 -20.81 -14.08 -0.69
C MET A 157 -20.77 -12.72 -1.39
N MET A 158 -21.32 -12.62 -2.60
CA MET A 158 -21.43 -11.34 -3.30
C MET A 158 -22.31 -10.35 -2.53
N ALA A 159 -23.46 -10.79 -2.03
CA ALA A 159 -24.36 -9.95 -1.24
C ALA A 159 -23.69 -9.49 0.08
N GLU A 160 -22.96 -10.38 0.74
CA GLU A 160 -22.25 -10.04 1.97
C GLU A 160 -21.07 -9.06 1.71
N ARG A 161 -20.31 -9.29 0.64
CA ARG A 161 -19.23 -8.37 0.22
C ARG A 161 -19.78 -7.00 -0.16
N GLN A 162 -20.92 -6.98 -0.89
CA GLN A 162 -21.59 -5.74 -1.25
C GLN A 162 -22.03 -4.97 0.00
N LYS A 163 -22.69 -5.66 0.95
CA LYS A 163 -23.09 -5.06 2.23
C LYS A 163 -21.89 -4.51 3.01
N ARG A 164 -20.81 -5.28 3.10
CA ARG A 164 -19.58 -4.81 3.79
C ARG A 164 -18.96 -3.60 3.08
N ALA A 165 -18.96 -3.59 1.74
CA ALA A 165 -18.47 -2.46 0.97
C ALA A 165 -19.29 -1.19 1.21
N GLU A 166 -20.64 -1.30 1.23
CA GLU A 166 -21.54 -0.19 1.52
C GLU A 166 -21.35 0.36 2.95
N VAL A 167 -21.19 -0.53 3.94
CA VAL A 167 -20.91 -0.11 5.32
C VAL A 167 -19.57 0.61 5.43
N LEU A 168 -18.50 0.06 4.84
CA LEU A 168 -17.18 0.67 4.83
C LEU A 168 -17.17 2.02 4.10
N GLN A 169 -17.92 2.12 2.99
CA GLN A 169 -18.06 3.37 2.25
C GLN A 169 -18.78 4.42 3.11
N ALA A 170 -19.90 4.06 3.74
CA ALA A 170 -20.65 4.96 4.61
C ALA A 170 -19.84 5.41 5.84
N GLU A 171 -19.07 4.51 6.44
CA GLU A 171 -18.14 4.85 7.53
C GLU A 171 -17.03 5.78 7.06
N GLY A 172 -16.46 5.52 5.88
CA GLY A 172 -15.46 6.38 5.25
C GLY A 172 -15.99 7.78 4.96
N ASP A 173 -17.18 7.89 4.39
CA ASP A 173 -17.84 9.16 4.09
C ASP A 173 -18.15 9.94 5.37
N LYS A 174 -18.65 9.25 6.41
CA LYS A 174 -18.85 9.84 7.74
C LYS A 174 -17.55 10.39 8.32
N GLN A 175 -16.49 9.59 8.29
CA GLN A 175 -15.19 9.99 8.82
C GLN A 175 -14.61 11.17 8.03
N ALA A 176 -14.73 11.15 6.71
CA ALA A 176 -14.30 12.24 5.85
C ALA A 176 -15.09 13.54 6.13
N ALA A 177 -16.40 13.45 6.36
CA ALA A 177 -17.22 14.59 6.72
C ALA A 177 -16.84 15.19 8.09
N ILE A 178 -16.58 14.35 9.08
CA ILE A 178 -16.12 14.79 10.41
C ILE A 178 -14.76 15.50 10.29
N LEU A 179 -13.79 14.90 9.61
CA LEU A 179 -12.45 15.50 9.43
C LEU A 179 -12.49 16.83 8.66
N ARG A 180 -13.37 16.95 7.65
CA ARG A 180 -13.57 18.21 6.95
C ARG A 180 -14.14 19.29 7.86
N ALA A 181 -15.18 18.95 8.63
CA ALA A 181 -15.80 19.88 9.58
C ALA A 181 -14.83 20.32 10.69
N GLU A 182 -14.01 19.41 11.21
CA GLU A 182 -12.96 19.74 12.18
C GLU A 182 -11.86 20.61 11.56
N GLY A 183 -11.45 20.32 10.31
CA GLY A 183 -10.50 21.13 9.56
C GLY A 183 -10.99 22.54 9.30
N GLU A 184 -12.26 22.70 8.89
CA GLU A 184 -12.90 24.01 8.69
C GLU A 184 -12.98 24.80 9.99
N LYS A 185 -13.40 24.14 11.09
CA LYS A 185 -13.42 24.76 12.42
C LYS A 185 -12.03 25.22 12.86
N ALA A 186 -11.02 24.37 12.73
CA ALA A 186 -9.64 24.72 13.07
C ALA A 186 -9.13 25.88 12.20
N SER A 187 -9.43 25.87 10.90
CA SER A 187 -9.08 26.96 9.98
C SER A 187 -9.71 28.29 10.37
N GLN A 188 -11.01 28.29 10.71
CA GLN A 188 -11.72 29.49 11.17
C GLN A 188 -11.15 30.06 12.48
N ILE A 189 -10.81 29.16 13.44
CA ILE A 189 -10.20 29.55 14.71
C ILE A 189 -8.84 30.21 14.44
N LEU A 190 -7.96 29.57 13.65
CA LEU A 190 -6.64 30.09 13.32
C LEU A 190 -6.72 31.43 12.57
N GLN A 191 -7.69 31.58 11.65
CA GLN A 191 -7.91 32.84 10.96
C GLN A 191 -8.37 33.96 11.90
N ALA A 192 -9.27 33.63 12.84
CA ALA A 192 -9.74 34.58 13.85
C ALA A 192 -8.61 35.00 14.81
N GLU A 193 -7.79 34.06 15.25
CA GLU A 193 -6.60 34.32 16.06
C GLU A 193 -5.58 35.16 15.29
N GLY A 194 -5.31 34.84 14.04
CA GLY A 194 -4.43 35.61 13.19
C GLY A 194 -4.90 37.06 12.99
N ARG A 195 -6.23 37.28 12.78
CA ARG A 195 -6.79 38.64 12.70
C ARG A 195 -6.68 39.39 14.03
N LYS A 196 -6.93 38.71 15.16
CA LYS A 196 -6.76 39.32 16.49
C LYS A 196 -5.31 39.71 16.72
N GLU A 197 -4.36 38.83 16.42
CA GLU A 197 -2.93 39.11 16.57
C GLU A 197 -2.46 40.25 15.66
N ALA A 198 -2.90 40.28 14.40
CA ALA A 198 -2.63 41.37 13.47
C ALA A 198 -3.17 42.70 13.98
N ALA A 199 -4.45 42.70 14.44
CA ALA A 199 -5.07 43.94 14.97
C ALA A 199 -4.36 44.43 16.24
N PHE A 200 -3.90 43.52 17.10
CA PHE A 200 -3.13 43.87 18.29
C PHE A 200 -1.79 44.49 17.93
N ARG A 201 -1.06 43.90 17.00
CA ARG A 201 0.23 44.43 16.51
C ARG A 201 0.07 45.78 15.78
N ASP A 202 -1.00 45.92 15.01
CA ASP A 202 -1.31 47.21 14.35
C ASP A 202 -1.62 48.29 15.38
N ALA A 203 -2.35 47.95 16.45
CA ALA A 203 -2.63 48.90 17.53
C ALA A 203 -1.34 49.29 18.27
N GLU A 204 -0.48 48.33 18.59
CA GLU A 204 0.82 48.58 19.21
C GLU A 204 1.75 49.44 18.31
N ALA A 205 1.73 49.15 17.00
CA ALA A 205 2.51 49.93 16.05
C ALA A 205 2.01 51.39 15.96
N ARG A 206 0.69 51.60 15.99
CA ARG A 206 0.11 52.95 16.02
C ARG A 206 0.42 53.70 17.31
N GLU A 207 0.35 53.01 18.44
CA GLU A 207 0.70 53.60 19.74
C GLU A 207 2.18 54.01 19.78
N ARG A 208 3.09 53.14 19.33
CA ARG A 208 4.50 53.48 19.23
C ARG A 208 4.78 54.63 18.23
N SER A 209 4.07 54.67 17.13
CA SER A 209 4.18 55.78 16.16
C SER A 209 3.68 57.10 16.77
N ALA A 210 2.55 57.06 17.48
CA ALA A 210 2.03 58.26 18.14
C ALA A 210 2.94 58.74 19.27
N GLU A 211 3.55 57.84 20.04
CA GLU A 211 4.54 58.17 21.06
C GLU A 211 5.81 58.77 20.45
N ALA A 212 6.29 58.22 19.33
CA ALA A 212 7.42 58.76 18.59
C ALA A 212 7.13 60.16 18.01
N GLU A 213 5.92 60.36 17.46
CA GLU A 213 5.45 61.67 16.98
C GLU A 213 5.31 62.69 18.11
N GLY A 214 4.80 62.26 19.27
CA GLY A 214 4.72 63.07 20.47
C GLY A 214 6.09 63.52 20.94
N LYS A 215 7.08 62.61 21.02
CA LYS A 215 8.46 62.92 21.37
C LYS A 215 9.15 63.86 20.36
N ALA A 216 8.93 63.59 19.08
CA ALA A 216 9.44 64.48 18.03
C ALA A 216 8.84 65.87 18.11
N THR A 217 7.55 66.02 18.41
CA THR A 217 6.88 67.30 18.55
C THR A 217 7.37 68.06 19.79
N THR A 218 7.61 67.37 20.92
CA THR A 218 8.20 68.03 22.10
C THR A 218 9.63 68.48 21.87
N MET A 219 10.46 67.68 21.18
CA MET A 219 11.82 68.07 20.80
C MET A 219 11.84 69.32 19.89
N VAL A 220 10.90 69.38 18.92
CA VAL A 220 10.77 70.55 18.04
C VAL A 220 10.28 71.77 18.82
N SER A 221 9.34 71.59 19.76
CA SER A 221 8.82 72.67 20.62
C SER A 221 9.91 73.21 21.51
N ASP A 222 10.76 72.37 22.07
CA ASP A 222 11.90 72.80 22.89
C ASP A 222 12.99 73.54 22.08
N ALA A 223 13.23 73.09 20.84
CA ALA A 223 14.13 73.76 19.89
C ALA A 223 13.60 75.17 19.48
N ILE A 224 12.29 75.29 19.30
CA ILE A 224 11.63 76.60 19.02
C ILE A 224 11.74 77.52 20.23
N ALA A 225 11.57 77.03 21.46
CA ALA A 225 11.69 77.78 22.67
C ALA A 225 13.12 78.32 22.93
N SER A 226 14.15 77.60 22.39
CA SER A 226 15.53 78.02 22.41
C SER A 226 15.93 79.01 21.27
N GLY A 227 15.01 79.45 20.41
CA GLY A 227 15.21 80.53 19.46
C GLY A 227 15.78 80.13 18.07
N ASP A 228 15.77 78.89 17.70
CA ASP A 228 16.28 78.41 16.43
C ASP A 228 15.19 78.38 15.33
N ILE A 229 15.12 79.53 14.56
CA ILE A 229 14.14 79.68 13.45
C ILE A 229 14.42 78.71 12.30
N GLN A 230 15.62 78.17 12.17
CA GLN A 230 15.96 77.19 11.11
C GLN A 230 15.32 75.82 11.35
N ALA A 231 15.08 75.43 12.60
CA ALA A 231 14.43 74.16 12.97
C ALA A 231 12.93 74.16 12.51
N ILE A 232 12.27 75.28 12.55
CA ILE A 232 10.86 75.40 12.08
C ILE A 232 10.80 75.19 10.56
N ASN A 233 11.66 75.84 9.80
CA ASN A 233 11.67 75.72 8.34
C ASN A 233 12.04 74.31 7.88
N TYR A 234 12.94 73.62 8.57
CA TYR A 234 13.28 72.22 8.29
C TYR A 234 12.08 71.28 8.55
N PHE A 235 11.38 71.45 9.66
CA PHE A 235 10.23 70.60 10.01
C PHE A 235 9.06 70.81 9.07
N VAL A 236 8.76 72.04 8.66
CA VAL A 236 7.72 72.35 7.68
C VAL A 236 8.07 71.74 6.32
N ALA A 237 9.33 71.88 5.86
CA ALA A 237 9.81 71.30 4.62
C ALA A 237 9.73 69.77 4.63
N GLN A 238 10.07 69.11 5.74
CA GLN A 238 9.98 67.65 5.89
C GLN A 238 8.53 67.17 5.86
N ARG A 239 7.62 67.84 6.56
CA ARG A 239 6.17 67.54 6.53
C ARG A 239 5.55 67.78 5.15
N TYR A 240 6.01 68.78 4.44
CA TYR A 240 5.61 69.05 3.06
C TYR A 240 6.08 67.98 2.10
N ALA A 241 7.36 67.56 2.22
CA ALA A 241 7.90 66.46 1.42
C ALA A 241 7.18 65.13 1.67
N GLN A 242 6.90 64.80 2.93
CA GLN A 242 6.10 63.62 3.28
C GLN A 242 4.62 63.68 2.73
N ALA A 243 4.02 64.86 2.74
CA ALA A 243 2.67 65.03 2.18
C ALA A 243 2.71 64.86 0.66
N LEU A 244 3.73 65.37 -0.03
CA LEU A 244 3.92 65.18 -1.48
C LEU A 244 4.17 63.70 -1.82
N GLU A 245 4.96 62.98 -1.03
CA GLU A 245 5.24 61.57 -1.21
C GLU A 245 3.92 60.74 -1.08
N LYS A 246 3.11 61.01 -0.06
CA LYS A 246 1.77 60.38 0.09
C LYS A 246 0.79 60.67 -1.03
N ILE A 247 0.89 61.88 -1.64
CA ILE A 247 0.07 62.27 -2.77
C ILE A 247 0.57 61.63 -4.06
N ALA A 248 1.89 61.53 -4.23
CA ALA A 248 2.52 60.93 -5.41
C ALA A 248 2.39 59.41 -5.43
N SER A 249 2.33 58.75 -4.24
CA SER A 249 2.17 57.30 -4.11
C SER A 249 0.71 56.81 -4.15
N ALA A 250 -0.28 57.72 -4.22
CA ALA A 250 -1.68 57.34 -4.32
C ALA A 250 -2.06 56.97 -5.75
N ASP A 251 -2.56 55.77 -5.95
CA ASP A 251 -2.94 55.18 -7.26
C ASP A 251 -4.16 55.85 -7.96
N ASN A 252 -4.56 57.02 -7.50
CA ASN A 252 -5.67 57.77 -8.07
C ASN A 252 -5.21 59.10 -8.70
N GLN A 253 -5.50 59.28 -9.97
CA GLN A 253 -5.31 60.57 -10.69
C GLN A 253 -6.14 61.66 -10.02
N LYS A 254 -5.52 62.46 -9.15
CA LYS A 254 -6.10 63.66 -8.58
C LYS A 254 -5.36 64.87 -9.14
N VAL A 255 -6.12 65.73 -9.80
CA VAL A 255 -5.61 67.03 -10.23
C VAL A 255 -5.42 67.93 -9.00
N ILE A 256 -4.17 68.25 -8.68
CA ILE A 256 -3.85 69.14 -7.55
C ILE A 256 -3.73 70.55 -8.07
N MET A 257 -4.68 71.39 -7.72
CA MET A 257 -4.56 72.87 -7.96
C MET A 257 -3.67 73.43 -6.85
N MET A 258 -2.46 73.80 -7.19
CA MET A 258 -1.55 74.51 -6.26
C MET A 258 -1.82 76.04 -6.38
N PRO A 259 -1.90 76.73 -5.23
CA PRO A 259 -2.00 78.21 -5.26
C PRO A 259 -0.71 78.78 -5.83
N LEU A 260 -0.84 79.79 -6.65
CA LEU A 260 0.23 80.47 -7.43
C LEU A 260 1.39 81.05 -6.55
N GLU A 261 1.20 81.16 -5.27
CA GLU A 261 2.22 81.70 -4.33
C GLU A 261 3.32 80.68 -3.96
N ALA A 262 3.12 79.42 -4.29
CA ALA A 262 4.17 78.38 -4.06
C ALA A 262 5.24 78.32 -5.15
N SER A 263 5.11 79.07 -6.23
CA SER A 263 6.02 79.06 -7.36
C SER A 263 7.38 79.71 -7.07
N SER A 264 7.48 80.55 -6.04
CA SER A 264 8.76 81.15 -5.62
C SER A 264 9.69 80.18 -4.86
N LEU A 265 9.10 79.19 -4.22
CA LEU A 265 9.83 78.09 -3.55
C LEU A 265 10.33 76.99 -4.53
N ILE A 266 9.56 76.77 -5.60
CA ILE A 266 9.89 75.79 -6.65
C ILE A 266 11.05 76.30 -7.53
N GLY A 267 11.16 77.56 -7.74
CA GLY A 267 12.28 78.19 -8.49
C GLY A 267 13.66 77.99 -7.87
N SER A 268 13.70 77.92 -6.53
CA SER A 268 14.98 77.72 -5.84
C SER A 268 15.40 76.19 -5.81
N ILE A 269 14.45 75.27 -5.92
CA ILE A 269 14.71 73.82 -6.01
C ILE A 269 15.05 73.43 -7.45
N ALA A 270 14.44 74.06 -8.46
CA ALA A 270 14.75 73.82 -9.88
C ALA A 270 16.22 74.21 -10.21
N GLY A 271 16.77 75.23 -9.56
CA GLY A 271 18.16 75.59 -9.74
C GLY A 271 19.16 74.56 -9.22
N ILE A 272 18.79 73.84 -8.17
CA ILE A 272 19.61 72.72 -7.64
C ILE A 272 19.50 71.47 -8.52
N ALA A 273 18.35 71.23 -9.13
CA ALA A 273 18.14 70.11 -10.07
C ALA A 273 18.90 70.30 -11.39
N GLU A 274 19.03 71.54 -11.87
CA GLU A 274 19.80 71.90 -13.07
C GLU A 274 21.30 71.69 -12.83
N LEU A 275 21.79 72.05 -11.66
CA LEU A 275 23.17 71.80 -11.25
C LEU A 275 23.53 70.32 -11.09
N ALA A 276 22.58 69.50 -10.62
CA ALA A 276 22.75 68.05 -10.51
C ALA A 276 22.73 67.39 -11.91
N LYS A 277 21.94 67.92 -12.85
CA LYS A 277 21.85 67.39 -14.24
C LYS A 277 23.13 67.70 -15.05
N ALA A 278 23.78 68.83 -14.77
CA ALA A 278 25.03 69.21 -15.40
C ALA A 278 26.24 68.36 -14.93
N SER A 279 26.18 67.79 -13.73
CA SER A 279 27.25 66.95 -13.18
C SER A 279 27.16 65.43 -13.50
N PHE A 280 25.98 64.94 -13.99
CA PHE A 280 25.75 63.53 -14.31
C PHE A 280 25.38 63.23 -15.76
N GLY A 281 25.45 64.17 -16.64
CA GLY A 281 25.05 64.04 -18.05
C GLY A 281 26.22 63.96 -19.03
N SER A 282 26.98 62.91 -19.04
CA SER A 282 27.77 62.55 -20.24
C SER A 282 28.05 61.03 -20.25
N GLY A 283 27.53 60.35 -21.24
CA GLY A 283 27.92 58.98 -21.50
C GLY A 283 26.89 58.15 -22.26
N ARG A 284 26.83 58.37 -23.55
CA ARG A 284 26.83 57.48 -24.71
C ARG A 284 25.56 56.73 -25.14
N ASP A 285 25.21 57.16 -26.32
CA ASP A 285 24.44 56.49 -27.38
C ASP A 285 24.96 55.10 -27.79
N ALA A 286 24.03 54.31 -28.32
CA ALA A 286 24.07 53.43 -29.48
C ALA A 286 23.20 52.19 -29.16
N GLY A 287 22.17 51.81 -29.82
CA GLY A 287 21.96 51.67 -31.24
C GLY A 287 21.27 50.33 -31.51
N GLY A 288 20.25 50.27 -32.35
CA GLY A 288 19.89 49.07 -33.11
C GLY A 288 18.71 48.25 -32.61
N ASP A 289 17.50 48.42 -33.06
CA ASP A 289 16.79 48.04 -34.29
C ASP A 289 16.54 46.50 -34.46
N ARG A 290 15.28 46.23 -34.88
CA ARG A 290 14.69 45.05 -35.57
C ARG A 290 13.96 44.00 -34.77
N SER A 291 12.65 44.07 -34.83
CA SER A 291 11.72 43.36 -35.75
C SER A 291 11.47 41.86 -35.44
N GLY A 292 10.21 41.55 -35.29
CA GLY A 292 9.57 40.56 -36.13
C GLY A 292 8.88 39.39 -35.46
N GLY A 293 7.58 39.27 -35.69
CA GLY A 293 6.92 38.02 -35.96
C GLY A 293 6.46 37.24 -34.74
N GLY A 294 5.23 37.07 -34.42
CA GLY A 294 4.22 36.36 -35.19
C GLY A 294 4.24 34.88 -34.80
N GLY A 295 3.14 34.37 -34.24
CA GLY A 295 3.00 32.95 -34.13
C GLY A 295 2.01 32.47 -33.06
N THR A 296 0.80 32.33 -33.48
CA THR A 296 -0.33 31.57 -32.91
C THR A 296 0.07 30.10 -32.62
N GLY A 297 -0.45 29.52 -31.53
CA GLY A 297 -0.37 28.09 -31.28
C GLY A 297 -1.26 27.66 -30.15
N ARG A 298 -2.45 27.20 -30.50
CA ARG A 298 -3.37 26.34 -29.74
C ARG A 298 -2.66 25.05 -29.32
N GLY A 299 -3.08 24.48 -28.20
CA GLY A 299 -2.74 23.11 -27.83
C GLY A 299 -3.31 22.78 -26.48
N ASP A 300 -4.47 22.26 -26.46
CA ASP A 300 -5.07 21.08 -25.88
C ASP A 300 -4.39 20.53 -24.60
N GLY A 301 -5.18 20.53 -23.53
CA GLY A 301 -4.91 19.77 -22.32
C GLY A 301 -5.36 18.31 -22.48
N PRO A 302 -4.72 17.38 -21.78
CA PRO A 302 -5.14 15.99 -21.77
C PRO A 302 -5.93 15.64 -20.51
N TRP A 303 -7.19 15.29 -20.71
CA TRP A 303 -7.89 14.35 -19.84
C TRP A 303 -8.48 13.27 -20.73
N SER A 304 -7.92 12.09 -20.65
CA SER A 304 -8.60 10.81 -20.89
C SER A 304 -8.04 9.77 -19.96
#